data_63fd9908fe0b4eb1935fecf7226502a6
#
_entry.id   63fd9908fe0b4eb1935fecf7226502a6
#
_cell.length_a   1.000
_cell.length_b   1.000
_cell.length_c   1.000
_cell.angle_alpha   90.00
_cell.angle_beta   90.00
_cell.angle_gamma   90.00
#
_symmetry.space_group_name_H-M   'P 1'
#
loop_
_entity.id
_entity.type
_entity.pdbx_description
1 polymer ?
#
loop_
_entity_poly.entity_id
_entity_poly.type
_entity_poly.pdbx_seq_one_letter_code
_entity_poly.pdbx_strand_id
1 'polypeptide(L)'
;MAAIVHIGYHKTGTTWFQDSFYPTVRNRRYIPRATVRAAFLDAGALHFDPAAARRRLGDAPDDMILCEENLTGGLNNGGLAGNLSKDVADRIRRTLPDAQIVIFVRDPLSAIVSAWLQYVKGGGTFGLRRYLFGRDSLSPVAPERDEAPGFRLDHFDTIRLIAHYDALFGPDQVHVFRYEDFRADLRGFAAAYAARFGLDVDLAYIDWSARNPSLSRPLLWLARAMNLFTRRAVADKSWLIDIPGWYGVSRRLLRRANASGRFGRPLATRDLLDDALASQLRAHYAAGERLLTARLQWQARMDKRDGTVLRWRQRPCGHDDLAQSPSHRR
;
A
#
# COMPACT_ATOMS: atom_id res chain seq x y z
N MET A 1 -17.78 20.41 -3.78
CA MET A 1 -16.54 19.84 -3.17
C MET A 1 -15.92 18.89 -4.19
N ALA A 2 -14.60 18.71 -4.23
CA ALA A 2 -13.97 17.80 -5.20
C ALA A 2 -13.98 16.34 -4.69
N ALA A 3 -14.01 15.36 -5.60
CA ALA A 3 -13.87 13.93 -5.25
C ALA A 3 -12.54 13.67 -4.51
N ILE A 4 -12.55 12.72 -3.58
CA ILE A 4 -11.33 12.24 -2.92
C ILE A 4 -10.95 10.91 -3.56
N VAL A 5 -9.75 10.80 -4.09
CA VAL A 5 -9.21 9.57 -4.69
C VAL A 5 -7.99 9.10 -3.90
N HIS A 6 -8.22 8.15 -2.99
CA HIS A 6 -7.18 7.51 -2.18
C HIS A 6 -6.60 6.32 -2.96
N ILE A 7 -5.46 6.54 -3.59
CA ILE A 7 -4.80 5.54 -4.46
C ILE A 7 -3.93 4.52 -3.71
N GLY A 8 -3.71 4.66 -2.42
CA GLY A 8 -2.77 3.84 -1.64
C GLY A 8 -1.43 4.57 -1.52
N TYR A 9 -0.34 3.92 -1.38
CA TYR A 9 0.21 2.66 -1.90
C TYR A 9 -0.29 1.38 -1.21
N HIS A 10 0.14 0.25 -1.78
CA HIS A 10 -0.02 -1.04 -1.12
C HIS A 10 0.69 -1.06 0.24
N LYS A 11 0.08 -1.75 1.23
CA LYS A 11 0.66 -1.95 2.57
C LYS A 11 0.78 -0.68 3.43
N THR A 12 -0.03 0.32 3.15
CA THR A 12 -0.09 1.60 3.86
C THR A 12 -1.38 1.80 4.66
N GLY A 13 -2.06 0.71 5.03
CA GLY A 13 -3.28 0.78 5.85
C GLY A 13 -4.58 0.97 5.07
N THR A 14 -4.57 0.91 3.74
CA THR A 14 -5.73 1.11 2.86
C THR A 14 -6.94 0.28 3.28
N THR A 15 -6.75 -0.97 3.72
CA THR A 15 -7.83 -1.84 4.22
C THR A 15 -8.58 -1.23 5.42
N TRP A 16 -7.88 -0.54 6.33
CA TRP A 16 -8.54 0.13 7.46
C TRP A 16 -9.42 1.28 6.98
N PHE A 17 -8.94 2.08 6.03
CA PHE A 17 -9.75 3.14 5.43
C PHE A 17 -10.98 2.58 4.72
N GLN A 18 -10.81 1.47 3.97
CA GLN A 18 -11.89 0.82 3.22
C GLN A 18 -12.96 0.17 4.09
N ASP A 19 -12.55 -0.45 5.19
CA ASP A 19 -13.47 -1.28 6.01
C ASP A 19 -13.96 -0.55 7.27
N SER A 20 -13.21 0.45 7.77
CA SER A 20 -13.49 1.06 9.07
C SER A 20 -13.74 2.57 9.00
N PHE A 21 -13.03 3.33 8.15
CA PHE A 21 -13.11 4.78 8.15
C PHE A 21 -14.10 5.31 7.10
N TYR A 22 -13.88 5.06 5.81
CA TYR A 22 -14.72 5.64 4.76
C TYR A 22 -16.19 5.20 4.79
N PRO A 23 -16.54 3.96 5.18
CA PRO A 23 -17.95 3.58 5.35
C PRO A 23 -18.70 4.36 6.43
N THR A 24 -18.00 5.04 7.36
CA THR A 24 -18.63 5.85 8.43
C THR A 24 -18.78 7.33 8.05
N VAL A 25 -18.26 7.76 6.91
CA VAL A 25 -18.42 9.15 6.42
C VAL A 25 -19.85 9.39 6.00
N ARG A 26 -20.50 10.46 6.53
CA ARG A 26 -21.91 10.76 6.34
C ARG A 26 -22.20 11.76 5.23
N ASN A 27 -21.29 12.70 5.02
CA ASN A 27 -21.46 13.80 4.07
C ASN A 27 -20.83 13.55 2.70
N ARG A 28 -20.33 12.33 2.43
CA ARG A 28 -19.81 11.90 1.13
C ARG A 28 -20.12 10.43 0.87
N ARG A 29 -20.27 10.08 -0.39
CA ARG A 29 -20.55 8.71 -0.82
C ARG A 29 -19.26 7.93 -1.01
N TYR A 30 -19.05 6.89 -0.22
CA TYR A 30 -17.95 5.95 -0.44
C TYR A 30 -18.28 4.98 -1.58
N ILE A 31 -17.46 4.94 -2.61
CA ILE A 31 -17.67 4.11 -3.79
C ILE A 31 -17.08 2.71 -3.55
N PRO A 32 -17.87 1.63 -3.75
CA PRO A 32 -17.38 0.27 -3.60
C PRO A 32 -16.16 -0.02 -4.48
N ARG A 33 -15.18 -0.76 -3.94
CA ARG A 33 -13.93 -1.10 -4.63
C ARG A 33 -14.15 -1.76 -6.00
N ALA A 34 -15.15 -2.65 -6.11
CA ALA A 34 -15.50 -3.28 -7.38
C ALA A 34 -15.86 -2.25 -8.45
N THR A 35 -16.61 -1.22 -8.09
CA THR A 35 -16.98 -0.12 -8.99
C THR A 35 -15.75 0.71 -9.40
N VAL A 36 -14.86 1.02 -8.45
CA VAL A 36 -13.61 1.75 -8.73
C VAL A 36 -12.73 0.96 -9.70
N ARG A 37 -12.57 -0.36 -9.50
CA ARG A 37 -11.82 -1.23 -10.41
C ARG A 37 -12.44 -1.27 -11.80
N ALA A 38 -13.75 -1.46 -11.87
CA ALA A 38 -14.48 -1.47 -13.15
C ALA A 38 -14.37 -0.14 -13.88
N ALA A 39 -14.28 0.98 -13.17
CA ALA A 39 -14.12 2.30 -13.76
C ALA A 39 -12.70 2.54 -14.33
N PHE A 40 -11.64 2.09 -13.63
CA PHE A 40 -10.28 2.49 -13.95
C PHE A 40 -9.34 1.36 -14.37
N LEU A 41 -9.60 0.10 -14.00
CA LEU A 41 -8.64 -1.00 -14.16
C LEU A 41 -9.07 -2.05 -15.18
N ASP A 42 -10.37 -2.30 -15.36
CA ASP A 42 -10.85 -3.43 -16.17
C ASP A 42 -10.75 -3.15 -17.68
N ALA A 43 -10.83 -1.90 -18.11
CA ALA A 43 -10.68 -1.55 -19.51
C ALA A 43 -9.22 -1.52 -19.95
N GLY A 44 -8.90 -2.14 -21.09
CA GLY A 44 -7.59 -1.99 -21.73
C GLY A 44 -7.29 -0.52 -22.07
N ALA A 45 -6.00 -0.15 -22.11
CA ALA A 45 -5.58 1.24 -22.29
C ALA A 45 -6.18 1.90 -23.53
N LEU A 46 -6.23 1.18 -24.65
CA LEU A 46 -6.77 1.68 -25.93
C LEU A 46 -8.31 1.77 -25.97
N HIS A 47 -8.99 1.15 -25.01
CA HIS A 47 -10.46 1.10 -24.93
C HIS A 47 -11.02 1.91 -23.77
N PHE A 48 -10.17 2.67 -23.07
CA PHE A 48 -10.60 3.47 -21.94
C PHE A 48 -11.42 4.68 -22.37
N ASP A 49 -12.67 4.75 -21.91
CA ASP A 49 -13.58 5.87 -22.10
C ASP A 49 -13.83 6.59 -20.76
N PRO A 50 -13.35 7.84 -20.58
CA PRO A 50 -13.57 8.60 -19.34
C PRO A 50 -15.05 8.85 -19.05
N ALA A 51 -15.88 9.03 -20.09
CA ALA A 51 -17.31 9.25 -19.90
C ALA A 51 -18.01 7.99 -19.38
N ALA A 52 -17.63 6.80 -19.90
CA ALA A 52 -18.13 5.53 -19.37
C ALA A 52 -17.64 5.28 -17.92
N ALA A 53 -16.39 5.59 -17.62
CA ALA A 53 -15.86 5.50 -16.26
C ALA A 53 -16.64 6.42 -15.31
N ARG A 54 -16.90 7.67 -15.71
CA ARG A 54 -17.68 8.63 -14.93
C ARG A 54 -19.11 8.13 -14.69
N ARG A 55 -19.80 7.63 -15.70
CA ARG A 55 -21.15 7.04 -15.53
C ARG A 55 -21.16 5.87 -14.55
N ARG A 56 -20.14 5.03 -14.55
CA ARG A 56 -20.03 3.92 -13.57
C ARG A 56 -19.87 4.40 -12.14
N LEU A 57 -19.17 5.50 -11.91
CA LEU A 57 -19.00 6.09 -10.57
C LEU A 57 -20.31 6.77 -10.10
N GLY A 58 -21.18 7.21 -11.04
CA GLY A 58 -22.46 7.86 -10.79
C GLY A 58 -22.44 9.36 -10.98
N ASP A 59 -23.63 9.98 -10.93
CA ASP A 59 -23.89 11.33 -11.45
C ASP A 59 -23.39 12.50 -10.58
N ALA A 60 -22.96 12.25 -9.33
CA ALA A 60 -22.42 13.29 -8.44
C ALA A 60 -20.93 13.07 -8.18
N PRO A 61 -20.04 13.41 -9.12
CA PRO A 61 -18.61 13.14 -9.01
C PRO A 61 -17.93 13.89 -7.86
N ASP A 62 -18.44 15.05 -7.50
CA ASP A 62 -17.80 15.95 -6.53
C ASP A 62 -18.04 15.54 -5.07
N ASP A 63 -18.90 14.57 -4.84
CA ASP A 63 -19.32 14.14 -3.51
C ASP A 63 -18.91 12.69 -3.20
N MET A 64 -17.87 12.19 -3.85
CA MET A 64 -17.48 10.79 -3.69
C MET A 64 -16.09 10.61 -3.09
N ILE A 65 -15.92 9.46 -2.45
CA ILE A 65 -14.63 8.94 -1.97
C ILE A 65 -14.35 7.62 -2.69
N LEU A 66 -13.22 7.55 -3.37
CA LEU A 66 -12.68 6.35 -3.98
C LEU A 66 -11.46 5.88 -3.19
N CYS A 67 -11.37 4.58 -2.89
CA CYS A 67 -10.20 4.02 -2.22
C CYS A 67 -9.86 2.64 -2.78
N GLU A 68 -8.75 2.56 -3.53
CA GLU A 68 -8.28 1.31 -4.13
C GLU A 68 -6.76 1.33 -4.35
N GLU A 69 -6.03 0.44 -3.68
CA GLU A 69 -4.57 0.40 -3.76
C GLU A 69 -4.02 -0.03 -5.12
N ASN A 70 -4.79 -0.78 -5.92
CA ASN A 70 -4.35 -1.17 -7.26
C ASN A 70 -4.32 0.00 -8.26
N LEU A 71 -4.83 1.18 -7.88
CA LEU A 71 -4.66 2.41 -8.68
C LEU A 71 -3.20 2.85 -8.76
N THR A 72 -2.32 2.38 -7.85
CA THR A 72 -0.87 2.57 -7.96
C THR A 72 -0.17 1.50 -8.79
N GLY A 73 -0.93 0.57 -9.39
CA GLY A 73 -0.42 -0.60 -10.10
C GLY A 73 -0.35 -1.85 -9.22
N GLY A 74 -0.02 -3.00 -9.82
CA GLY A 74 0.02 -4.27 -9.12
C GLY A 74 1.26 -4.39 -8.21
N LEU A 75 1.06 -4.83 -6.97
CA LEU A 75 2.13 -4.97 -5.98
C LEU A 75 3.29 -5.87 -6.44
N ASN A 76 2.97 -7.00 -7.08
CA ASN A 76 3.94 -8.05 -7.40
C ASN A 76 4.63 -7.88 -8.76
N ASN A 77 4.17 -6.95 -9.59
CA ASN A 77 4.76 -6.64 -10.90
C ASN A 77 5.08 -5.15 -11.09
N GLY A 78 5.07 -4.36 -10.00
CA GLY A 78 5.37 -2.95 -10.03
C GLY A 78 4.51 -2.13 -11.01
N GLY A 79 3.24 -2.48 -11.16
CA GLY A 79 2.35 -1.84 -12.10
C GLY A 79 2.81 -1.99 -13.56
N LEU A 80 3.32 -3.15 -13.93
CA LEU A 80 3.96 -3.42 -15.23
C LEU A 80 5.13 -2.45 -15.49
N ALA A 81 6.06 -2.41 -14.55
CA ALA A 81 7.21 -1.49 -14.55
C ALA A 81 6.78 0.01 -14.59
N GLY A 82 5.67 0.35 -13.93
CA GLY A 82 5.14 1.72 -13.83
C GLY A 82 4.22 2.15 -14.98
N ASN A 83 4.14 1.39 -16.07
CA ASN A 83 3.26 1.75 -17.20
C ASN A 83 1.80 1.81 -16.80
N LEU A 84 1.31 0.79 -16.06
CA LEU A 84 -0.06 0.78 -15.56
C LEU A 84 -0.30 1.89 -14.54
N SER A 85 0.67 2.17 -13.67
CA SER A 85 0.57 3.23 -12.67
C SER A 85 0.38 4.61 -13.31
N LYS A 86 1.14 4.87 -14.38
CA LYS A 86 1.05 6.10 -15.16
C LYS A 86 -0.28 6.18 -15.90
N ASP A 87 -0.65 5.14 -16.65
CA ASP A 87 -1.92 5.09 -17.38
C ASP A 87 -3.14 5.29 -16.48
N VAL A 88 -3.14 4.67 -15.30
CA VAL A 88 -4.23 4.85 -14.32
C VAL A 88 -4.31 6.29 -13.80
N ALA A 89 -3.17 6.93 -13.52
CA ALA A 89 -3.15 8.34 -13.14
C ALA A 89 -3.76 9.25 -14.21
N ASP A 90 -3.40 9.02 -15.47
CA ASP A 90 -3.96 9.75 -16.64
C ASP A 90 -5.47 9.48 -16.78
N ARG A 91 -5.94 8.25 -16.56
CA ARG A 91 -7.38 7.91 -16.56
C ARG A 91 -8.14 8.65 -15.45
N ILE A 92 -7.59 8.72 -14.24
CA ILE A 92 -8.19 9.44 -13.12
C ILE A 92 -8.28 10.93 -13.48
N ARG A 93 -7.21 11.53 -14.00
CA ARG A 93 -7.21 12.93 -14.42
C ARG A 93 -8.27 13.24 -15.49
N ARG A 94 -8.40 12.37 -16.49
CA ARG A 94 -9.40 12.53 -17.57
C ARG A 94 -10.84 12.35 -17.08
N THR A 95 -11.06 11.56 -16.03
CA THR A 95 -12.40 11.25 -15.49
C THR A 95 -12.82 12.24 -14.42
N LEU A 96 -11.90 12.59 -13.51
CA LEU A 96 -12.11 13.40 -12.31
C LEU A 96 -11.02 14.50 -12.24
N PRO A 97 -11.08 15.51 -13.10
CA PRO A 97 -9.99 16.50 -13.26
C PRO A 97 -9.71 17.33 -12.01
N ASP A 98 -10.71 17.54 -11.16
CA ASP A 98 -10.60 18.37 -9.95
C ASP A 98 -10.43 17.53 -8.67
N ALA A 99 -10.14 16.22 -8.79
CA ALA A 99 -10.04 15.33 -7.65
C ALA A 99 -8.90 15.70 -6.69
N GLN A 100 -9.16 15.55 -5.39
CA GLN A 100 -8.14 15.56 -4.35
C GLN A 100 -7.51 14.16 -4.29
N ILE A 101 -6.24 14.08 -4.59
CA ILE A 101 -5.51 12.82 -4.64
C ILE A 101 -4.87 12.55 -3.28
N VAL A 102 -5.11 11.39 -2.71
CA VAL A 102 -4.53 10.96 -1.43
C VAL A 102 -3.57 9.82 -1.66
N ILE A 103 -2.31 10.02 -1.25
CA ILE A 103 -1.22 9.05 -1.40
C ILE A 103 -0.61 8.77 -0.03
N PHE A 104 -0.71 7.53 0.44
CA PHE A 104 0.01 7.08 1.63
C PHE A 104 1.31 6.42 1.20
N VAL A 105 2.42 6.89 1.74
CA VAL A 105 3.75 6.32 1.54
C VAL A 105 4.24 5.62 2.80
N ARG A 106 5.18 4.70 2.65
CA ARG A 106 5.75 3.92 3.74
C ARG A 106 7.24 3.76 3.53
N ASP A 107 8.00 3.59 4.62
CA ASP A 107 9.42 3.23 4.54
C ASP A 107 9.63 2.10 3.53
N PRO A 108 10.47 2.25 2.51
CA PRO A 108 10.60 1.29 1.41
C PRO A 108 10.99 -0.11 1.88
N LEU A 109 11.88 -0.23 2.88
CA LEU A 109 12.33 -1.51 3.39
C LEU A 109 11.17 -2.26 4.06
N SER A 110 10.41 -1.55 4.87
CA SER A 110 9.26 -2.14 5.54
C SER A 110 8.12 -2.47 4.57
N ALA A 111 7.95 -1.68 3.53
CA ALA A 111 6.98 -1.92 2.46
C ALA A 111 7.34 -3.18 1.65
N ILE A 112 8.61 -3.34 1.24
CA ILE A 112 9.15 -4.50 0.53
C ILE A 112 8.97 -5.79 1.34
N VAL A 113 9.35 -5.78 2.61
CA VAL A 113 9.16 -6.94 3.50
C VAL A 113 7.68 -7.29 3.63
N SER A 114 6.83 -6.29 3.78
CA SER A 114 5.38 -6.49 3.85
C SER A 114 4.79 -7.03 2.54
N ALA A 115 5.33 -6.61 1.38
CA ALA A 115 4.97 -7.14 0.07
C ALA A 115 5.34 -8.61 -0.07
N TRP A 116 6.57 -8.99 0.32
CA TRP A 116 7.00 -10.37 0.32
C TRP A 116 6.16 -11.25 1.28
N LEU A 117 5.84 -10.77 2.48
CA LEU A 117 4.95 -11.50 3.39
C LEU A 117 3.55 -11.68 2.79
N GLN A 118 3.05 -10.71 2.04
CA GLN A 118 1.80 -10.86 1.29
C GLN A 118 1.94 -11.87 0.15
N TYR A 119 3.05 -11.87 -0.57
CA TYR A 119 3.36 -12.89 -1.57
C TYR A 119 3.30 -14.30 -0.97
N VAL A 120 3.95 -14.53 0.20
CA VAL A 120 3.89 -15.81 0.90
C VAL A 120 2.46 -16.14 1.34
N LYS A 121 1.72 -15.18 1.92
CA LYS A 121 0.29 -15.35 2.26
C LYS A 121 -0.57 -15.65 1.02
N GLY A 122 -0.21 -15.17 -0.14
CA GLY A 122 -0.87 -15.39 -1.42
C GLY A 122 -0.50 -16.71 -2.12
N GLY A 123 0.33 -17.54 -1.51
CA GLY A 123 0.72 -18.85 -2.06
C GLY A 123 2.18 -18.93 -2.52
N GLY A 124 2.96 -17.88 -2.36
CA GLY A 124 4.36 -17.81 -2.79
C GLY A 124 5.29 -18.73 -1.98
N THR A 125 6.34 -19.23 -2.63
CA THR A 125 7.32 -20.15 -2.06
C THR A 125 8.73 -19.60 -1.99
N PHE A 126 9.03 -18.52 -2.75
CA PHE A 126 10.38 -17.97 -2.82
C PHE A 126 10.80 -17.30 -1.50
N GLY A 127 12.10 -17.38 -1.19
CA GLY A 127 12.72 -16.57 -0.16
C GLY A 127 12.74 -15.09 -0.57
N LEU A 128 13.00 -14.19 0.40
CA LEU A 128 12.98 -12.74 0.15
C LEU A 128 13.93 -12.34 -0.99
N ARG A 129 15.19 -12.78 -0.97
CA ARG A 129 16.17 -12.43 -2.02
C ARG A 129 15.71 -12.87 -3.41
N ARG A 130 15.22 -14.12 -3.54
CA ARG A 130 14.71 -14.63 -4.81
C ARG A 130 13.44 -13.91 -5.27
N TYR A 131 12.59 -13.50 -4.34
CA TYR A 131 11.40 -12.70 -4.66
C TYR A 131 11.77 -11.32 -5.21
N LEU A 132 12.82 -10.69 -4.65
CA LEU A 132 13.27 -9.34 -5.03
C LEU A 132 14.03 -9.33 -6.37
N PHE A 133 14.88 -10.33 -6.60
CA PHE A 133 15.90 -10.30 -7.66
C PHE A 133 15.75 -11.44 -8.69
N GLY A 134 14.75 -12.30 -8.56
CA GLY A 134 14.55 -13.43 -9.47
C GLY A 134 15.53 -14.57 -9.24
N ARG A 135 15.81 -15.35 -10.31
CA ARG A 135 16.69 -16.52 -10.23
C ARG A 135 18.17 -16.17 -10.18
N ASP A 136 18.56 -15.12 -10.82
CA ASP A 136 19.96 -14.80 -11.12
C ASP A 136 20.48 -13.58 -10.38
N SER A 137 20.31 -13.59 -9.04
CA SER A 137 21.07 -12.75 -8.10
C SER A 137 21.13 -11.23 -8.33
N LEU A 138 21.16 -10.48 -7.27
CA LEU A 138 21.82 -9.18 -6.98
C LEU A 138 21.71 -8.01 -8.00
N SER A 139 21.27 -8.25 -9.23
CA SER A 139 20.99 -7.19 -10.19
C SER A 139 19.50 -7.14 -10.48
N PRO A 140 18.85 -5.98 -10.51
CA PRO A 140 17.51 -5.85 -11.04
C PRO A 140 17.58 -6.13 -12.54
N VAL A 141 17.48 -7.42 -12.91
CA VAL A 141 17.46 -7.82 -14.32
C VAL A 141 16.15 -7.27 -14.90
N ALA A 142 16.27 -6.48 -15.95
CA ALA A 142 15.14 -6.20 -16.81
C ALA A 142 14.59 -7.56 -17.28
N PRO A 143 13.29 -7.86 -17.12
CA PRO A 143 12.72 -9.09 -17.62
C PRO A 143 13.03 -9.21 -19.11
N GLU A 144 13.34 -10.41 -19.57
CA GLU A 144 13.39 -10.70 -21.00
C GLU A 144 12.06 -10.22 -21.63
N ARG A 145 12.14 -9.72 -22.85
CA ARG A 145 11.02 -8.99 -23.49
C ARG A 145 9.69 -9.73 -23.47
N ASP A 146 9.72 -11.05 -23.39
CA ASP A 146 8.54 -11.93 -23.45
C ASP A 146 8.09 -12.46 -22.07
N GLU A 147 8.82 -12.14 -20.99
CA GLU A 147 8.43 -12.54 -19.65
C GLU A 147 7.51 -11.51 -18.95
N ALA A 148 6.53 -12.00 -18.22
CA ALA A 148 5.72 -11.13 -17.38
C ALA A 148 6.61 -10.44 -16.32
N PRO A 149 6.51 -9.12 -16.15
CA PRO A 149 7.32 -8.40 -15.19
C PRO A 149 7.17 -8.98 -13.79
N GLY A 150 8.30 -9.35 -13.18
CA GLY A 150 8.38 -9.77 -11.79
C GLY A 150 8.26 -8.60 -10.82
N PHE A 151 8.65 -8.82 -9.57
CA PHE A 151 8.72 -7.77 -8.56
C PHE A 151 9.70 -6.67 -9.00
N ARG A 152 9.29 -5.40 -8.81
CA ARG A 152 10.10 -4.23 -9.20
C ARG A 152 10.36 -3.35 -8.00
N LEU A 153 11.64 -3.12 -7.71
CA LEU A 153 12.06 -2.19 -6.65
C LEU A 153 11.60 -0.76 -6.93
N ASP A 154 11.62 -0.34 -8.19
CA ASP A 154 11.20 1.00 -8.64
C ASP A 154 9.78 1.36 -8.18
N HIS A 155 8.90 0.35 -7.99
CA HIS A 155 7.54 0.59 -7.49
C HIS A 155 7.50 1.24 -6.10
N PHE A 156 8.55 1.07 -5.31
CA PHE A 156 8.66 1.66 -3.97
C PHE A 156 9.49 2.96 -3.95
N ASP A 157 9.98 3.44 -5.09
CA ASP A 157 10.45 4.83 -5.25
C ASP A 157 9.25 5.75 -5.45
N THR A 158 8.47 5.88 -4.39
CA THR A 158 7.11 6.48 -4.39
C THR A 158 7.09 7.91 -4.88
N ILE A 159 8.19 8.67 -4.73
CA ILE A 159 8.29 10.06 -5.17
C ILE A 159 8.09 10.20 -6.68
N ARG A 160 8.43 9.17 -7.48
CA ARG A 160 8.26 9.21 -8.93
C ARG A 160 6.78 9.26 -9.33
N LEU A 161 5.95 8.45 -8.66
CA LEU A 161 4.51 8.48 -8.89
C LEU A 161 3.88 9.74 -8.31
N ILE A 162 4.31 10.21 -7.14
CA ILE A 162 3.86 11.48 -6.55
C ILE A 162 4.14 12.62 -7.52
N ALA A 163 5.35 12.73 -8.07
CA ALA A 163 5.71 13.77 -9.03
C ALA A 163 4.84 13.72 -10.30
N HIS A 164 4.47 12.52 -10.76
CA HIS A 164 3.55 12.38 -11.88
C HIS A 164 2.14 12.89 -11.54
N TYR A 165 1.61 12.57 -10.35
CA TYR A 165 0.34 13.13 -9.88
C TYR A 165 0.42 14.63 -9.65
N ASP A 166 1.52 15.17 -9.09
CA ASP A 166 1.75 16.61 -8.95
C ASP A 166 1.72 17.32 -10.31
N ALA A 167 2.29 16.72 -11.35
CA ALA A 167 2.27 17.26 -12.71
C ALA A 167 0.86 17.23 -13.34
N LEU A 168 0.05 16.23 -13.02
CA LEU A 168 -1.31 16.09 -13.57
C LEU A 168 -2.33 16.97 -12.85
N PHE A 169 -2.30 17.02 -11.53
CA PHE A 169 -3.35 17.64 -10.71
C PHE A 169 -2.92 18.97 -10.07
N GLY A 170 -1.63 19.26 -10.06
CA GLY A 170 -1.05 20.32 -9.22
C GLY A 170 -0.75 19.82 -7.80
N PRO A 171 0.37 20.28 -7.22
CA PRO A 171 0.82 19.77 -5.92
C PRO A 171 -0.12 20.11 -4.76
N ASP A 172 -0.99 21.11 -4.90
CA ASP A 172 -1.98 21.51 -3.88
C ASP A 172 -3.15 20.51 -3.80
N GLN A 173 -3.43 19.77 -4.90
CA GLN A 173 -4.46 18.73 -4.92
C GLN A 173 -3.92 17.34 -4.59
N VAL A 174 -2.60 17.18 -4.40
CA VAL A 174 -1.96 15.90 -4.08
C VAL A 174 -1.50 15.88 -2.63
N HIS A 175 -2.18 15.10 -1.81
CA HIS A 175 -1.97 15.01 -0.37
C HIS A 175 -1.20 13.75 -0.02
N VAL A 176 0.04 13.92 0.44
CA VAL A 176 0.94 12.80 0.78
C VAL A 176 1.02 12.62 2.28
N PHE A 177 0.82 11.40 2.76
CA PHE A 177 0.87 11.04 4.18
C PHE A 177 1.83 9.89 4.42
N ARG A 178 2.57 9.91 5.53
CA ARG A 178 3.39 8.77 5.95
C ARG A 178 2.53 7.75 6.72
N TYR A 179 2.67 6.49 6.36
CA TYR A 179 2.03 5.38 7.07
C TYR A 179 2.51 5.29 8.52
N GLU A 180 3.76 5.65 8.77
CA GLU A 180 4.37 5.67 10.10
C GLU A 180 3.63 6.63 11.03
N ASP A 181 3.27 7.82 10.55
CA ASP A 181 2.52 8.81 11.32
C ASP A 181 1.10 8.31 11.62
N PHE A 182 0.43 7.77 10.59
CA PHE A 182 -0.88 7.12 10.74
C PHE A 182 -0.86 6.01 11.78
N ARG A 183 0.19 5.19 11.80
CA ARG A 183 0.34 4.09 12.75
C ARG A 183 0.68 4.53 14.16
N ALA A 184 1.43 5.62 14.31
CA ALA A 184 1.88 6.14 15.60
C ALA A 184 0.73 6.69 16.45
N ASP A 185 -0.23 7.38 15.82
CA ASP A 185 -1.43 7.90 16.46
C ASP A 185 -2.63 7.80 15.50
N LEU A 186 -3.23 6.62 15.48
CA LEU A 186 -4.36 6.32 14.58
C LEU A 186 -5.56 7.24 14.81
N ARG A 187 -5.87 7.57 16.08
CA ARG A 187 -7.04 8.39 16.42
C ARG A 187 -6.82 9.87 16.10
N GLY A 188 -5.70 10.42 16.52
CA GLY A 188 -5.33 11.79 16.19
C GLY A 188 -5.20 11.99 14.68
N PHE A 189 -4.64 10.99 13.98
CA PHE A 189 -4.57 11.01 12.53
C PHE A 189 -5.96 11.06 11.89
N ALA A 190 -6.86 10.16 12.28
CA ALA A 190 -8.20 10.09 11.72
C ALA A 190 -8.97 11.41 11.91
N ALA A 191 -8.87 12.02 13.10
CA ALA A 191 -9.50 13.30 13.39
C ALA A 191 -8.95 14.42 12.50
N ALA A 192 -7.63 14.51 12.39
CA ALA A 192 -6.97 15.50 11.57
C ALA A 192 -7.23 15.31 10.06
N TYR A 193 -7.28 14.06 9.62
CA TYR A 193 -7.62 13.68 8.25
C TYR A 193 -9.07 14.09 7.92
N ALA A 194 -10.03 13.78 8.81
CA ALA A 194 -11.42 14.16 8.64
C ALA A 194 -11.56 15.69 8.55
N ALA A 195 -10.90 16.43 9.43
CA ALA A 195 -10.92 17.91 9.44
C ALA A 195 -10.33 18.47 8.13
N ARG A 196 -9.20 17.92 7.63
CA ARG A 196 -8.55 18.39 6.40
C ARG A 196 -9.47 18.30 5.18
N PHE A 197 -10.22 17.22 5.06
CA PHE A 197 -11.10 16.97 3.91
C PHE A 197 -12.57 17.33 4.16
N GLY A 198 -12.88 17.96 5.29
CA GLY A 198 -14.24 18.33 5.67
C GLY A 198 -15.17 17.12 5.74
N LEU A 199 -14.69 15.99 6.28
CA LEU A 199 -15.46 14.76 6.39
C LEU A 199 -16.26 14.74 7.70
N ASP A 200 -17.56 14.50 7.60
CA ASP A 200 -18.42 14.25 8.77
C ASP A 200 -18.31 12.78 9.16
N VAL A 201 -17.51 12.51 10.20
CA VAL A 201 -17.21 11.17 10.72
C VAL A 201 -17.44 11.13 12.21
N ASP A 202 -18.25 10.19 12.67
CA ASP A 202 -18.38 9.90 14.10
C ASP A 202 -17.29 8.90 14.51
N LEU A 203 -16.23 9.42 15.13
CA LEU A 203 -15.08 8.63 15.56
C LEU A 203 -15.42 7.56 16.61
N ALA A 204 -16.59 7.65 17.28
CA ALA A 204 -17.02 6.65 18.25
C ALA A 204 -17.41 5.31 17.60
N TYR A 205 -17.84 5.32 16.35
CA TYR A 205 -18.27 4.11 15.62
C TYR A 205 -17.17 3.45 14.80
N ILE A 206 -15.93 3.99 14.82
CA ILE A 206 -14.83 3.42 14.08
C ILE A 206 -14.26 2.19 14.80
N ASP A 207 -14.09 1.09 14.05
CA ASP A 207 -13.31 -0.07 14.52
C ASP A 207 -11.81 0.25 14.49
N TRP A 208 -11.24 0.46 15.68
CA TRP A 208 -9.83 0.81 15.87
C TRP A 208 -8.92 -0.42 15.94
N SER A 209 -9.45 -1.62 15.78
CA SER A 209 -8.65 -2.84 15.88
C SER A 209 -7.62 -2.95 14.75
N ALA A 210 -6.40 -3.34 15.13
CA ALA A 210 -5.35 -3.63 14.15
C ALA A 210 -5.71 -4.88 13.36
N ARG A 211 -5.85 -4.75 12.05
CA ARG A 211 -6.15 -5.87 11.14
C ARG A 211 -4.86 -6.45 10.55
N ASN A 212 -4.81 -7.77 10.42
CA ASN A 212 -3.76 -8.52 9.73
C ASN A 212 -2.37 -8.54 10.44
N PRO A 213 -2.24 -9.18 11.60
CA PRO A 213 -0.94 -9.35 12.24
C PRO A 213 0.04 -10.11 11.33
N SER A 214 1.34 -9.79 11.44
CA SER A 214 2.41 -10.49 10.75
C SER A 214 2.50 -11.93 11.23
N LEU A 215 3.08 -12.81 10.41
CA LEU A 215 3.38 -14.18 10.81
C LEU A 215 4.63 -14.22 11.70
N SER A 216 4.71 -15.20 12.59
CA SER A 216 5.95 -15.54 13.28
C SER A 216 6.90 -16.31 12.35
N ARG A 217 8.17 -16.44 12.73
CA ARG A 217 9.18 -17.14 11.91
C ARG A 217 8.80 -18.61 11.62
N PRO A 218 8.38 -19.43 12.60
CA PRO A 218 7.94 -20.80 12.32
C PRO A 218 6.73 -20.86 11.40
N LEU A 219 5.74 -19.99 11.58
CA LEU A 219 4.55 -19.94 10.72
C LEU A 219 4.86 -19.47 9.30
N LEU A 220 5.84 -18.60 9.14
CA LEU A 220 6.31 -18.18 7.82
C LEU A 220 6.96 -19.34 7.05
N TRP A 221 7.81 -20.13 7.73
CA TRP A 221 8.40 -21.35 7.16
C TRP A 221 7.32 -22.36 6.78
N LEU A 222 6.42 -22.64 7.71
CA LEU A 222 5.30 -23.57 7.48
C LEU A 222 4.44 -23.10 6.30
N ALA A 223 4.13 -21.81 6.22
CA ALA A 223 3.35 -21.25 5.12
C ALA A 223 4.01 -21.51 3.77
N ARG A 224 5.33 -21.31 3.67
CA ARG A 224 6.10 -21.56 2.44
C ARG A 224 6.13 -23.03 2.07
N ALA A 225 6.31 -23.95 3.05
CA ALA A 225 6.26 -25.38 2.82
C ALA A 225 4.87 -25.83 2.34
N MET A 226 3.80 -25.37 3.01
CA MET A 226 2.42 -25.68 2.60
C MET A 226 2.10 -25.17 1.19
N ASN A 227 2.71 -24.06 0.77
CA ASN A 227 2.51 -23.48 -0.56
C ASN A 227 3.10 -24.34 -1.70
N LEU A 228 4.00 -25.28 -1.43
CA LEU A 228 4.50 -26.23 -2.42
C LEU A 228 3.42 -27.19 -2.93
N PHE A 229 2.32 -27.35 -2.19
CA PHE A 229 1.23 -28.26 -2.48
C PHE A 229 0.00 -27.57 -3.09
N THR A 230 0.20 -26.41 -3.70
CA THR A 230 -0.86 -25.71 -4.45
C THR A 230 -0.26 -24.90 -5.60
N ARG A 231 -0.95 -24.84 -6.73
CA ARG A 231 -0.60 -23.97 -7.86
C ARG A 231 -0.99 -22.50 -7.62
N ARG A 232 -1.90 -22.24 -6.68
CA ARG A 232 -2.39 -20.89 -6.44
C ARG A 232 -1.26 -19.97 -5.98
N ALA A 233 -1.09 -18.85 -6.67
CA ALA A 233 -0.11 -17.84 -6.39
C ALA A 233 -0.58 -16.45 -6.87
N VAL A 234 0.02 -15.40 -6.32
CA VAL A 234 -0.16 -13.99 -6.75
C VAL A 234 0.98 -13.51 -7.64
N ALA A 235 2.04 -14.31 -7.77
CA ALA A 235 3.20 -14.08 -8.63
C ALA A 235 3.90 -15.44 -8.87
N ASP A 236 5.01 -15.44 -9.60
CA ASP A 236 5.80 -16.65 -9.88
C ASP A 236 6.20 -17.39 -8.60
N LYS A 237 6.27 -18.73 -8.66
CA LYS A 237 6.59 -19.62 -7.55
C LYS A 237 7.08 -20.99 -8.03
N SER A 238 7.74 -21.74 -7.14
CA SER A 238 7.91 -23.19 -7.28
C SER A 238 6.77 -23.94 -6.60
N TRP A 239 6.36 -25.06 -7.15
CA TRP A 239 5.39 -25.97 -6.56
C TRP A 239 5.76 -27.42 -6.90
N LEU A 240 5.31 -28.38 -6.08
CA LEU A 240 5.59 -29.80 -6.26
C LEU A 240 4.37 -30.53 -6.83
N ILE A 241 3.23 -30.36 -6.18
CA ILE A 241 1.97 -30.99 -6.56
C ILE A 241 0.81 -30.02 -6.26
N ASP A 242 -0.24 -30.07 -7.04
CA ASP A 242 -1.45 -29.28 -6.82
C ASP A 242 -2.53 -30.16 -6.19
N ILE A 243 -2.80 -29.92 -4.92
CA ILE A 243 -3.87 -30.63 -4.19
C ILE A 243 -5.11 -29.73 -4.18
N PRO A 244 -6.20 -30.12 -4.84
CA PRO A 244 -7.44 -29.32 -4.86
C PRO A 244 -7.92 -28.94 -3.47
N GLY A 245 -8.26 -27.67 -3.26
CA GLY A 245 -8.76 -27.15 -1.97
C GLY A 245 -7.69 -26.90 -0.90
N TRP A 246 -6.47 -27.41 -1.07
CA TRP A 246 -5.39 -27.31 -0.08
C TRP A 246 -5.07 -25.86 0.33
N TYR A 247 -5.08 -24.93 -0.63
CA TYR A 247 -4.86 -23.51 -0.33
C TYR A 247 -5.83 -23.00 0.72
N GLY A 248 -7.11 -23.31 0.61
CA GLY A 248 -8.12 -22.88 1.57
C GLY A 248 -7.93 -23.50 2.96
N VAL A 249 -7.59 -24.78 3.01
CA VAL A 249 -7.31 -25.51 4.26
C VAL A 249 -6.06 -24.94 4.94
N SER A 250 -4.96 -24.83 4.20
CA SER A 250 -3.70 -24.31 4.73
C SER A 250 -3.83 -22.88 5.28
N ARG A 251 -4.60 -22.01 4.60
CA ARG A 251 -4.86 -20.64 5.10
C ARG A 251 -5.66 -20.62 6.40
N ARG A 252 -6.66 -21.49 6.54
CA ARG A 252 -7.45 -21.61 7.80
C ARG A 252 -6.57 -22.07 8.95
N LEU A 253 -5.74 -23.10 8.72
CA LEU A 253 -4.80 -23.61 9.74
C LEU A 253 -3.80 -22.53 10.16
N LEU A 254 -3.15 -21.86 9.22
CA LEU A 254 -2.18 -20.79 9.51
C LEU A 254 -2.81 -19.61 10.26
N ARG A 255 -4.04 -19.21 9.92
CA ARG A 255 -4.74 -18.14 10.66
C ARG A 255 -5.03 -18.54 12.09
N ARG A 256 -5.51 -19.77 12.33
CA ARG A 256 -5.77 -20.30 13.69
C ARG A 256 -4.47 -20.38 14.50
N ALA A 257 -3.41 -20.90 13.90
CA ALA A 257 -2.10 -21.00 14.53
C ALA A 257 -1.54 -19.61 14.87
N ASN A 258 -1.65 -18.62 13.96
CA ASN A 258 -1.19 -17.26 14.21
C ASN A 258 -2.00 -16.56 15.30
N ALA A 259 -3.32 -16.77 15.33
CA ALA A 259 -4.20 -16.21 16.37
C ALA A 259 -3.94 -16.80 17.76
N SER A 260 -3.43 -18.04 17.86
CA SER A 260 -3.13 -18.68 19.15
C SER A 260 -1.95 -18.04 19.92
N GLY A 261 -1.11 -17.24 19.24
CA GLY A 261 0.10 -16.63 19.83
C GLY A 261 1.21 -17.61 20.23
N ARG A 262 0.98 -18.94 20.12
CA ARG A 262 1.90 -19.98 20.61
C ARG A 262 3.17 -20.16 19.80
N PHE A 263 3.22 -19.65 18.58
CA PHE A 263 4.31 -19.85 17.62
C PHE A 263 5.33 -18.71 17.59
N GLY A 264 5.43 -17.95 18.67
CA GLY A 264 6.38 -16.86 18.83
C GLY A 264 5.85 -15.50 18.36
N ARG A 265 6.68 -14.47 18.51
CA ARG A 265 6.31 -13.09 18.16
C ARG A 265 6.16 -12.87 16.65
N PRO A 266 5.30 -11.93 16.22
CA PRO A 266 5.24 -11.48 14.85
C PRO A 266 6.61 -10.94 14.38
N LEU A 267 6.96 -11.25 13.12
CA LEU A 267 8.22 -10.79 12.52
C LEU A 267 8.18 -9.29 12.24
N ALA A 268 9.26 -8.62 12.62
CA ALA A 268 9.56 -7.25 12.23
C ALA A 268 10.45 -7.22 10.97
N THR A 269 10.56 -6.07 10.33
CA THR A 269 11.41 -5.89 9.13
C THR A 269 12.86 -6.29 9.36
N ARG A 270 13.44 -5.92 10.50
CA ARG A 270 14.81 -6.28 10.91
C ARG A 270 15.06 -7.77 11.09
N ASP A 271 14.02 -8.57 11.30
CA ASP A 271 14.16 -10.03 11.47
C ASP A 271 14.34 -10.76 10.14
N LEU A 272 14.08 -10.07 9.02
CA LEU A 272 13.98 -10.63 7.67
C LEU A 272 14.98 -10.04 6.69
N LEU A 273 15.51 -8.85 6.96
CA LEU A 273 16.58 -8.22 6.19
C LEU A 273 17.89 -8.41 6.95
N ASP A 274 18.91 -8.97 6.28
CA ASP A 274 20.28 -8.88 6.76
C ASP A 274 20.85 -7.46 6.51
N ASP A 275 21.91 -7.11 7.25
CA ASP A 275 22.47 -5.75 7.21
C ASP A 275 22.99 -5.36 5.83
N ALA A 276 23.55 -6.31 5.07
CA ALA A 276 24.06 -6.06 3.73
C ALA A 276 22.93 -5.71 2.76
N LEU A 277 21.85 -6.50 2.75
CA LEU A 277 20.67 -6.23 1.93
C LEU A 277 19.96 -4.95 2.36
N ALA A 278 19.83 -4.72 3.66
CA ALA A 278 19.25 -3.49 4.17
C ALA A 278 20.04 -2.25 3.75
N SER A 279 21.37 -2.30 3.81
CA SER A 279 22.27 -1.23 3.36
C SER A 279 22.13 -0.99 1.85
N GLN A 280 22.13 -2.05 1.05
CA GLN A 280 21.94 -1.97 -0.40
C GLN A 280 20.61 -1.31 -0.78
N LEU A 281 19.51 -1.72 -0.14
CA LEU A 281 18.19 -1.14 -0.39
C LEU A 281 18.10 0.32 0.07
N ARG A 282 18.71 0.67 1.22
CA ARG A 282 18.77 2.08 1.66
C ARG A 282 19.53 2.95 0.66
N ALA A 283 20.64 2.48 0.17
CA ALA A 283 21.42 3.20 -0.86
C ALA A 283 20.60 3.39 -2.14
N HIS A 284 19.88 2.36 -2.57
CA HIS A 284 18.99 2.40 -3.75
C HIS A 284 17.92 3.49 -3.62
N TYR A 285 17.25 3.61 -2.46
CA TYR A 285 16.16 4.58 -2.26
C TYR A 285 16.63 5.95 -1.76
N ALA A 286 17.89 6.15 -1.40
CA ALA A 286 18.36 7.37 -0.74
C ALA A 286 18.07 8.66 -1.51
N ALA A 287 18.14 8.65 -2.83
CA ALA A 287 17.82 9.80 -3.65
C ALA A 287 16.31 10.11 -3.64
N GLY A 288 15.46 9.09 -3.81
CA GLY A 288 14.02 9.22 -3.76
C GLY A 288 13.50 9.69 -2.39
N GLU A 289 14.05 9.15 -1.30
CA GLU A 289 13.71 9.56 0.07
C GLU A 289 14.06 11.02 0.38
N ARG A 290 15.16 11.53 -0.15
CA ARG A 290 15.49 12.98 -0.04
C ARG A 290 14.45 13.84 -0.74
N LEU A 291 14.06 13.48 -1.97
CA LEU A 291 13.03 14.20 -2.72
C LEU A 291 11.66 14.11 -2.04
N LEU A 292 11.29 12.93 -1.54
CA LEU A 292 10.05 12.73 -0.78
C LEU A 292 10.03 13.59 0.48
N THR A 293 11.14 13.66 1.20
CA THR A 293 11.26 14.50 2.40
C THR A 293 11.07 15.97 2.04
N ALA A 294 11.68 16.47 0.97
CA ALA A 294 11.50 17.83 0.50
C ALA A 294 10.04 18.13 0.11
N ARG A 295 9.37 17.17 -0.59
CA ARG A 295 7.96 17.29 -0.97
C ARG A 295 7.02 17.36 0.24
N LEU A 296 7.26 16.53 1.26
CA LEU A 296 6.50 16.55 2.52
C LEU A 296 6.71 17.86 3.31
N GLN A 297 7.94 18.36 3.35
CA GLN A 297 8.25 19.66 3.98
C GLN A 297 7.55 20.81 3.24
N TRP A 298 7.51 20.79 1.93
CA TRP A 298 6.75 21.75 1.13
C TRP A 298 5.26 21.70 1.49
N GLN A 299 4.63 20.54 1.50
CA GLN A 299 3.23 20.37 1.88
C GLN A 299 2.95 20.91 3.27
N ALA A 300 3.78 20.59 4.27
CA ALA A 300 3.63 21.07 5.62
C ALA A 300 3.73 22.61 5.74
N ARG A 301 4.50 23.26 4.86
CA ARG A 301 4.54 24.74 4.80
C ARG A 301 3.25 25.32 4.22
N MET A 302 2.69 24.71 3.17
CA MET A 302 1.43 25.14 2.57
C MET A 302 0.27 24.96 3.56
N ASP A 303 0.18 23.80 4.22
CA ASP A 303 -0.82 23.52 5.24
C ASP A 303 -0.84 24.57 6.37
N LYS A 304 0.33 25.06 6.77
CA LYS A 304 0.44 26.16 7.77
C LYS A 304 -0.06 27.50 7.25
N ARG A 305 0.18 27.80 5.98
CA ARG A 305 -0.26 29.07 5.37
C ARG A 305 -1.78 29.12 5.24
N ASP A 306 -2.40 28.00 4.91
CA ASP A 306 -3.85 27.87 4.71
C ASP A 306 -4.62 27.66 6.03
N GLY A 307 -3.95 27.74 7.18
CA GLY A 307 -4.55 27.52 8.50
C GLY A 307 -4.93 26.06 8.78
N THR A 308 -4.61 25.15 7.88
CA THR A 308 -4.85 23.70 8.01
C THR A 308 -3.74 23.08 8.87
N VAL A 309 -3.60 23.53 10.11
CA VAL A 309 -2.56 23.01 11.00
C VAL A 309 -2.99 21.66 11.53
N LEU A 310 -2.56 20.61 10.88
CA LEU A 310 -2.57 19.28 11.47
C LEU A 310 -1.58 19.28 12.65
N ARG A 311 -2.09 19.43 13.89
CA ARG A 311 -1.28 19.42 15.13
C ARG A 311 -0.83 18.00 15.46
N TRP A 312 -0.05 17.37 14.61
CA TRP A 312 0.68 16.18 14.98
C TRP A 312 2.17 16.39 14.74
N ARG A 313 2.91 15.91 15.70
CA ARG A 313 4.36 16.01 15.67
C ARG A 313 4.88 15.13 14.54
N GLN A 314 5.29 15.74 13.43
CA GLN A 314 6.24 15.09 12.54
C GLN A 314 7.48 14.78 13.36
N ARG A 315 7.68 13.51 13.76
CA ARG A 315 8.95 13.10 14.34
C ARG A 315 9.99 13.14 13.22
N PRO A 316 11.15 13.79 13.43
CA PRO A 316 12.25 13.63 12.50
C PRO A 316 12.60 12.15 12.42
N CYS A 317 12.95 11.65 11.22
CA CYS A 317 13.45 10.28 11.03
C CYS A 317 14.75 10.12 11.83
N GLY A 318 14.63 9.72 13.10
CA GLY A 318 15.72 9.27 13.94
C GLY A 318 15.94 7.78 13.68
N HIS A 319 17.15 7.41 13.38
CA HIS A 319 17.57 6.03 13.09
C HIS A 319 17.41 5.03 14.26
N ASP A 320 16.91 5.45 15.44
CA ASP A 320 17.05 4.70 16.70
C ASP A 320 15.75 4.20 17.36
N ASP A 321 14.55 4.49 16.87
CA ASP A 321 13.30 4.12 17.57
C ASP A 321 12.80 2.67 17.30
N LEU A 322 13.69 1.71 17.03
CA LEU A 322 13.34 0.29 16.97
C LEU A 322 13.48 -0.50 18.28
N ALA A 323 13.81 0.18 19.37
CA ALA A 323 13.96 -0.44 20.67
C ALA A 323 13.16 0.35 21.72
N GLN A 324 11.92 -0.02 21.97
CA GLN A 324 11.26 0.00 23.28
C GLN A 324 9.75 -0.23 23.12
N SER A 325 9.32 -1.48 23.28
CA SER A 325 7.95 -1.78 23.74
C SER A 325 7.98 -1.80 25.25
N PRO A 326 7.05 -1.13 25.97
CA PRO A 326 6.97 -1.26 27.42
C PRO A 326 6.56 -2.69 27.78
N SER A 327 7.36 -3.31 28.65
CA SER A 327 7.00 -4.53 29.35
C SER A 327 5.81 -4.24 30.25
N HIS A 328 4.63 -4.75 29.95
CA HIS A 328 3.58 -4.88 30.97
C HIS A 328 4.00 -5.96 31.96
N ARG A 329 4.42 -5.54 33.17
CA ARG A 329 4.43 -6.36 34.39
C ARG A 329 2.99 -6.48 34.88
N ARG A 330 2.70 -7.71 35.27
CA ARG A 330 1.63 -8.35 36.04
C ARG A 330 0.45 -8.87 35.25
#